data_64add1eb82ed3120ba458b175fce5a36
#
_entry.id   64add1eb82ed3120ba458b175fce5a36
#
_cell.length_a   1.000
_cell.length_b   1.000
_cell.length_c   1.000
_cell.angle_alpha   90.00
_cell.angle_beta   90.00
_cell.angle_gamma   90.00
#
_symmetry.space_group_name_H-M   'P 1'
#
loop_
_entity.id
_entity.type
_entity.pdbx_description
1 polymer ?
#
loop_
_entity_poly.entity_id
_entity_poly.type
_entity_poly.pdbx_seq_one_letter_code
_entity_poly.pdbx_strand_id
1 'polypeptide(L)'
;MKSTPAIRWISEVRGESARSEATAGVDSKRAGSLAGLGASAFPGSKTSDLGTGFGFVPADPGVSTIRADLGFRSLNDVDSSSDPQTGKIVSRWLGRFVLESGAILPDLVAAYRHDGVPIGDGRQILVVHALTGSADAAGDWWAPLIGPGQVLDTDKFGIICMNLLGSRYGTSGPISRNVVTGKPYGRAFPRVTVRDQARAQWRLLDALGIGKLALAVGGSLGGMVALEVALERPGEISRVVPIAAPSRIGQLAVGWDNIQLELIDRLGMDGLELARQLAITTYRSEIDFEQRFAGRVEADGTPSIVSYLHHQGRKLLERFDEDTYRTLVWAMDTHDIGRDRGGAVAALRRLAAYGTRLTGVGIEGDILYGTNQVREMIEAATAAGMDAAYREIHSTKGHDAFLVEWDQLTTILTEALK
;
A
#
# COMPACT_ATOMS: atom_id res chain seq x y z
N MET A 1 25.00 2.88 9.47
CA MET A 1 24.03 2.36 8.48
C MET A 1 23.03 3.46 8.23
N LYS A 2 22.86 3.93 6.98
CA LYS A 2 21.84 4.91 6.65
C LYS A 2 20.50 4.15 6.61
N SER A 3 19.54 4.51 7.46
CA SER A 3 18.21 3.91 7.47
C SER A 3 17.54 4.09 6.10
N THR A 4 16.92 3.04 5.58
CA THR A 4 16.08 3.09 4.38
C THR A 4 14.95 4.12 4.57
N PRO A 5 14.49 4.80 3.54
CA PRO A 5 13.42 5.82 3.66
C PRO A 5 12.14 5.32 4.34
N ALA A 6 11.81 4.04 4.20
CA ALA A 6 10.60 3.49 4.79
C ALA A 6 10.70 3.26 6.31
N ILE A 7 11.87 2.82 6.83
CA ILE A 7 12.11 2.73 8.28
C ILE A 7 11.92 4.11 8.93
N ARG A 8 12.37 5.16 8.25
CA ARG A 8 12.20 6.53 8.73
C ARG A 8 10.71 6.94 8.83
N TRP A 9 9.89 6.48 7.89
CA TRP A 9 8.45 6.73 7.91
C TRP A 9 7.75 6.04 9.09
N ILE A 10 8.06 4.76 9.35
CA ILE A 10 7.50 4.00 10.47
C ILE A 10 7.95 4.60 11.81
N SER A 11 9.22 4.98 11.95
CA SER A 11 9.73 5.61 13.18
C SER A 11 9.07 6.95 13.49
N GLU A 12 8.74 7.73 12.46
CA GLU A 12 8.02 8.99 12.64
C GLU A 12 6.56 8.77 13.08
N VAL A 13 5.87 7.77 12.53
CA VAL A 13 4.52 7.40 12.98
C VAL A 13 4.51 7.04 14.48
N ARG A 14 5.52 6.33 14.97
CA ARG A 14 5.65 5.98 16.40
C ARG A 14 6.13 7.14 17.27
N GLY A 15 7.10 7.91 16.83
CA GLY A 15 7.65 9.03 17.61
C GLY A 15 6.62 10.11 17.92
N GLU A 16 5.71 10.35 16.99
CA GLU A 16 4.62 11.29 17.15
C GLU A 16 3.54 10.79 18.14
N SER A 17 3.30 9.47 18.22
CA SER A 17 2.40 8.89 19.23
C SER A 17 2.93 9.05 20.67
N ALA A 18 4.21 8.83 20.87
CA ALA A 18 4.82 8.94 22.21
C ALA A 18 4.85 10.40 22.75
N ARG A 19 4.86 11.39 21.86
CA ARG A 19 4.85 12.82 22.27
C ARG A 19 3.46 13.32 22.64
N SER A 20 2.36 12.74 22.11
CA SER A 20 1.01 13.15 22.47
C SER A 20 0.56 12.61 23.84
N GLU A 21 1.10 11.50 24.30
CA GLU A 21 0.76 10.92 25.61
C GLU A 21 1.39 11.70 26.79
N ALA A 22 2.49 12.42 26.57
CA ALA A 22 3.18 13.16 27.63
C ALA A 22 2.53 14.50 27.99
N THR A 23 1.54 15.01 27.21
CA THR A 23 0.92 16.32 27.44
C THR A 23 -0.53 16.28 27.94
N ALA A 24 -1.12 15.10 28.16
CA ALA A 24 -2.50 14.93 28.60
C ALA A 24 -2.69 14.94 30.14
N GLY A 25 -1.77 15.42 30.88
CA GLY A 25 -1.88 15.55 32.34
C GLY A 25 -1.69 16.99 32.81
N VAL A 26 -2.72 17.77 32.94
CA VAL A 26 -3.10 18.85 33.88
C VAL A 26 -4.13 19.78 33.21
N ASP A 27 -5.33 19.75 33.65
CA ASP A 27 -6.24 20.73 34.16
C ASP A 27 -7.71 20.45 33.86
N SER A 28 -8.33 19.78 34.83
CA SER A 28 -9.78 19.82 34.99
C SER A 28 -10.13 20.92 35.99
N LYS A 29 -10.58 22.09 35.50
CA LYS A 29 -11.53 22.97 36.22
C LYS A 29 -11.84 24.24 35.41
N ARG A 30 -13.01 24.27 34.78
CA ARG A 30 -13.99 25.37 34.84
C ARG A 30 -15.10 25.16 33.85
N ALA A 31 -16.23 24.72 34.36
CA ALA A 31 -17.53 24.86 33.72
C ALA A 31 -17.95 26.34 33.80
N GLY A 32 -18.44 26.86 32.66
CA GLY A 32 -19.04 28.21 32.63
C GLY A 32 -19.91 28.33 31.37
N SER A 33 -21.21 28.19 31.59
CA SER A 33 -22.32 28.47 30.70
C SER A 33 -22.21 29.80 29.96
N LEU A 34 -22.61 29.84 28.69
CA LEU A 34 -23.39 30.95 28.13
C LEU A 34 -24.09 30.49 26.81
N ALA A 35 -25.41 30.56 26.87
CA ALA A 35 -26.33 30.42 25.75
C ALA A 35 -26.53 31.78 25.04
N GLY A 36 -26.86 31.69 23.74
CA GLY A 36 -27.75 32.67 23.17
C GLY A 36 -27.27 33.50 21.99
N LEU A 37 -28.13 33.58 20.97
CA LEU A 37 -28.27 34.63 19.95
C LEU A 37 -27.32 34.47 18.71
N GLY A 38 -27.77 34.47 17.46
CA GLY A 38 -29.00 34.89 16.81
C GLY A 38 -28.62 35.04 15.33
N ALA A 39 -29.49 34.58 14.45
CA ALA A 39 -29.33 34.69 13.00
C ALA A 39 -29.48 36.14 12.51
N SER A 40 -28.64 36.55 11.52
CA SER A 40 -29.00 37.62 10.60
C SER A 40 -28.29 37.52 9.25
N ALA A 41 -29.12 37.50 8.27
CA ALA A 41 -29.11 37.77 6.83
C ALA A 41 -27.89 38.40 6.14
N PHE A 42 -27.64 37.88 4.97
CA PHE A 42 -26.80 38.49 3.91
C PHE A 42 -27.54 39.66 3.24
N PRO A 43 -26.80 40.66 2.73
CA PRO A 43 -27.15 41.24 1.45
C PRO A 43 -25.99 41.40 0.46
N GLY A 44 -26.25 41.06 -0.81
CA GLY A 44 -26.03 41.88 -2.00
C GLY A 44 -24.62 42.13 -2.52
N SER A 45 -24.39 41.49 -3.64
CA SER A 45 -23.47 41.75 -4.75
C SER A 45 -22.98 43.20 -4.98
N LYS A 46 -21.66 43.35 -5.24
CA LYS A 46 -21.14 44.27 -6.25
C LYS A 46 -19.82 43.75 -6.80
N THR A 47 -19.79 43.58 -8.11
CA THR A 47 -18.61 43.37 -8.96
C THR A 47 -17.78 44.66 -9.00
N SER A 48 -16.44 44.54 -8.82
CA SER A 48 -15.50 45.50 -9.35
C SER A 48 -14.15 44.82 -9.61
N ASP A 49 -13.67 45.00 -10.82
CA ASP A 49 -12.37 44.69 -11.38
C ASP A 49 -11.21 44.88 -10.37
N LEU A 50 -10.33 43.88 -10.25
CA LEU A 50 -8.95 44.11 -9.87
C LEU A 50 -8.01 43.26 -10.70
N GLY A 51 -7.09 44.01 -11.31
CA GLY A 51 -6.17 43.66 -12.34
C GLY A 51 -5.20 42.54 -12.07
N THR A 52 -4.84 41.92 -13.16
CA THR A 52 -3.69 41.07 -13.42
C THR A 52 -2.41 41.61 -12.80
N GLY A 53 -1.75 40.78 -12.00
CA GLY A 53 -0.44 41.11 -11.43
C GLY A 53 0.14 40.02 -10.53
N PHE A 54 0.20 38.76 -10.98
CA PHE A 54 1.11 37.79 -10.39
C PHE A 54 2.44 37.87 -11.12
N GLY A 55 3.39 38.57 -10.50
CA GLY A 55 4.77 38.60 -10.93
C GLY A 55 5.39 37.20 -10.85
N PHE A 56 5.82 36.71 -12.00
CA PHE A 56 6.66 35.54 -12.13
C PHE A 56 8.00 35.85 -11.45
N VAL A 57 8.32 35.17 -10.35
CA VAL A 57 9.68 35.11 -9.82
C VAL A 57 10.40 34.03 -10.64
N PRO A 58 11.48 34.33 -11.35
CA PRO A 58 12.22 33.32 -12.10
C PRO A 58 12.82 32.32 -11.12
N ALA A 59 12.69 31.03 -11.42
CA ALA A 59 13.33 29.94 -10.69
C ALA A 59 14.86 30.14 -10.70
N ASP A 60 15.46 30.04 -9.51
CA ASP A 60 16.90 30.02 -9.30
C ASP A 60 17.54 28.87 -10.11
N PRO A 61 18.54 29.14 -11.00
CA PRO A 61 19.19 28.09 -11.80
C PRO A 61 20.16 27.21 -11.01
N GLY A 62 20.12 27.21 -9.67
CA GLY A 62 21.03 26.49 -8.78
C GLY A 62 20.53 25.18 -8.20
N VAL A 63 19.32 24.73 -8.51
CA VAL A 63 18.88 23.39 -8.09
C VAL A 63 19.47 22.34 -9.02
N SER A 64 20.71 21.97 -8.72
CA SER A 64 21.38 20.79 -9.23
C SER A 64 20.42 19.59 -9.10
N THR A 65 20.03 19.06 -10.25
CA THR A 65 19.39 17.75 -10.36
C THR A 65 20.26 16.70 -9.70
N ILE A 66 19.99 16.40 -8.43
CA ILE A 66 20.39 15.14 -7.84
C ILE A 66 19.48 14.08 -8.46
N ARG A 67 19.75 13.75 -9.71
CA ARG A 67 19.43 12.43 -10.25
C ARG A 67 20.36 11.50 -9.47
N ALA A 68 19.81 10.96 -8.37
CA ALA A 68 20.45 9.82 -7.74
C ALA A 68 20.64 8.79 -8.86
N ASP A 69 21.88 8.47 -9.14
CA ASP A 69 22.32 7.31 -9.90
C ASP A 69 21.86 6.06 -9.13
N LEU A 70 20.57 5.78 -9.21
CA LEU A 70 20.02 4.47 -8.90
C LEU A 70 20.48 3.61 -10.08
N GLY A 71 21.65 2.99 -9.91
CA GLY A 71 22.32 2.19 -10.90
C GLY A 71 21.33 1.29 -11.63
N PHE A 72 21.03 1.65 -12.88
CA PHE A 72 20.40 0.76 -13.83
C PHE A 72 21.39 -0.40 -14.03
N ARG A 73 21.15 -1.49 -13.31
CA ARG A 73 21.83 -2.73 -13.65
C ARG A 73 21.42 -3.07 -15.08
N SER A 74 22.41 -3.26 -15.93
CA SER A 74 22.22 -3.79 -17.27
C SER A 74 21.47 -5.12 -17.18
N LEU A 75 20.72 -5.51 -18.24
CA LEU A 75 20.10 -6.84 -18.32
C LEU A 75 21.14 -7.98 -18.10
N ASN A 76 22.42 -7.69 -18.32
CA ASN A 76 23.54 -8.60 -18.06
C ASN A 76 23.87 -8.75 -16.57
N ASP A 77 23.37 -7.86 -15.70
CA ASP A 77 23.58 -7.93 -14.25
C ASP A 77 22.44 -8.66 -13.52
N VAL A 78 21.41 -9.12 -14.26
CA VAL A 78 20.36 -9.97 -13.71
C VAL A 78 20.90 -11.40 -13.68
N ASP A 79 21.35 -11.83 -12.52
CA ASP A 79 21.84 -13.18 -12.32
C ASP A 79 20.69 -14.18 -12.48
N SER A 80 20.69 -14.89 -13.61
CA SER A 80 19.69 -15.91 -13.93
C SER A 80 19.90 -17.23 -13.20
N SER A 81 20.98 -17.36 -12.43
CA SER A 81 21.48 -18.63 -11.86
C SER A 81 21.73 -18.61 -10.36
N SER A 82 21.61 -17.45 -9.66
CA SER A 82 21.88 -17.43 -8.22
C SER A 82 20.70 -17.92 -7.40
N ASP A 83 20.98 -18.82 -6.48
CA ASP A 83 20.09 -19.14 -5.36
C ASP A 83 19.69 -17.85 -4.64
N PRO A 84 18.41 -17.71 -4.20
CA PRO A 84 17.96 -16.52 -3.51
C PRO A 84 18.83 -16.27 -2.28
N GLN A 85 19.56 -15.14 -2.28
CA GLN A 85 20.36 -14.75 -1.12
C GLN A 85 19.42 -14.30 0.00
N THR A 86 19.32 -15.12 1.04
CA THR A 86 18.50 -14.81 2.21
C THR A 86 18.79 -13.43 2.76
N GLY A 87 17.73 -12.64 2.99
CA GLY A 87 17.83 -11.30 3.58
C GLY A 87 18.22 -10.19 2.63
N LYS A 88 18.36 -10.46 1.33
CA LYS A 88 18.69 -9.43 0.32
C LYS A 88 17.59 -9.32 -0.73
N ILE A 89 17.40 -8.11 -1.26
CA ILE A 89 16.58 -7.91 -2.46
C ILE A 89 17.43 -8.30 -3.67
N VAL A 90 16.91 -9.25 -4.42
CA VAL A 90 17.50 -9.73 -5.67
C VAL A 90 16.51 -9.56 -6.82
N SER A 91 17.02 -9.49 -8.05
CA SER A 91 16.19 -9.37 -9.24
C SER A 91 16.27 -10.66 -10.05
N ARG A 92 15.10 -11.10 -10.58
CA ARG A 92 15.01 -12.26 -11.46
C ARG A 92 14.29 -11.89 -12.75
N TRP A 93 14.89 -12.25 -13.87
CA TRP A 93 14.25 -12.13 -15.19
C TRP A 93 13.23 -13.25 -15.36
N LEU A 94 12.00 -12.90 -15.75
CA LEU A 94 10.86 -13.81 -15.88
C LEU A 94 10.36 -13.92 -17.33
N GLY A 95 10.98 -13.19 -18.26
CA GLY A 95 10.69 -13.22 -19.68
C GLY A 95 9.40 -12.51 -20.06
N ARG A 96 8.85 -12.88 -21.18
CA ARG A 96 7.61 -12.30 -21.74
C ARG A 96 6.43 -12.50 -20.81
N PHE A 97 5.70 -11.41 -20.54
CA PHE A 97 4.51 -11.41 -19.68
C PHE A 97 3.33 -10.75 -20.42
N VAL A 98 2.19 -11.45 -20.44
CA VAL A 98 0.96 -10.97 -21.07
C VAL A 98 0.02 -10.48 -19.98
N LEU A 99 -0.35 -9.22 -20.06
CA LEU A 99 -1.29 -8.58 -19.13
C LEU A 99 -2.74 -9.00 -19.43
N GLU A 100 -3.63 -8.80 -18.47
CA GLU A 100 -5.07 -9.06 -18.61
C GLU A 100 -5.67 -8.30 -19.82
N SER A 101 -5.17 -7.11 -20.10
CA SER A 101 -5.56 -6.30 -21.27
C SER A 101 -5.10 -6.88 -22.62
N GLY A 102 -4.28 -7.93 -22.63
CA GLY A 102 -3.60 -8.44 -23.82
C GLY A 102 -2.31 -7.71 -24.18
N ALA A 103 -1.99 -6.59 -23.52
CA ALA A 103 -0.70 -5.92 -23.71
C ALA A 103 0.45 -6.82 -23.24
N ILE A 104 1.63 -6.63 -23.84
CA ILE A 104 2.78 -7.48 -23.61
C ILE A 104 3.90 -6.65 -22.98
N LEU A 105 4.41 -7.10 -21.84
CA LEU A 105 5.72 -6.74 -21.34
C LEU A 105 6.72 -7.74 -21.90
N PRO A 106 7.65 -7.32 -22.78
CA PRO A 106 8.62 -8.23 -23.40
C PRO A 106 9.51 -8.90 -22.36
N ASP A 107 9.90 -8.14 -21.34
CA ASP A 107 10.83 -8.54 -20.29
C ASP A 107 10.28 -8.15 -18.92
N LEU A 108 9.59 -9.08 -18.27
CA LEU A 108 9.24 -8.95 -16.87
C LEU A 108 10.47 -9.27 -16.02
N VAL A 109 10.88 -8.33 -15.20
CA VAL A 109 11.85 -8.51 -14.11
C VAL A 109 11.10 -8.40 -12.79
N ALA A 110 11.34 -9.32 -11.88
CA ALA A 110 10.83 -9.28 -10.52
C ALA A 110 11.96 -9.02 -9.53
N ALA A 111 11.88 -7.97 -8.75
CA ALA A 111 12.73 -7.75 -7.59
C ALA A 111 12.00 -8.25 -6.34
N TYR A 112 12.66 -9.12 -5.58
CA TYR A 112 12.05 -9.78 -4.42
C TYR A 112 13.09 -10.02 -3.33
N ARG A 113 12.60 -10.23 -2.11
CA ARG A 113 13.37 -10.68 -0.97
C ARG A 113 12.84 -12.02 -0.49
N HIS A 114 13.76 -12.89 -0.09
CA HIS A 114 13.47 -14.15 0.59
C HIS A 114 14.18 -14.18 1.94
N ASP A 115 13.48 -14.58 2.98
CA ASP A 115 14.01 -14.77 4.33
C ASP A 115 13.60 -16.14 4.86
N GLY A 116 14.45 -16.75 5.68
CA GLY A 116 14.13 -17.98 6.41
C GLY A 116 14.53 -19.27 5.72
N VAL A 117 13.71 -20.32 5.93
CA VAL A 117 14.05 -21.67 5.45
C VAL A 117 14.15 -21.70 3.93
N PRO A 118 14.98 -22.60 3.36
CA PRO A 118 15.12 -22.73 1.91
C PRO A 118 13.77 -22.91 1.21
N ILE A 119 13.72 -22.50 -0.04
CA ILE A 119 12.55 -22.66 -0.88
C ILE A 119 12.18 -24.13 -0.99
N GLY A 120 10.91 -24.44 -0.70
CA GLY A 120 10.39 -25.79 -0.70
C GLY A 120 8.87 -25.79 -0.56
N ASP A 121 8.22 -26.87 -0.97
CA ASP A 121 6.77 -26.95 -1.01
C ASP A 121 6.11 -26.87 0.36
N GLY A 122 5.04 -26.06 0.44
CA GLY A 122 4.12 -25.98 1.56
C GLY A 122 4.61 -25.19 2.79
N ARG A 123 5.88 -24.76 2.80
CA ARG A 123 6.44 -23.93 3.89
C ARG A 123 6.74 -22.50 3.48
N GLN A 124 6.22 -22.06 2.35
CA GLN A 124 6.44 -20.70 1.87
C GLN A 124 5.25 -19.81 2.23
N ILE A 125 5.55 -18.61 2.68
CA ILE A 125 4.59 -17.54 2.94
C ILE A 125 4.86 -16.40 1.96
N LEU A 126 3.82 -15.98 1.26
CA LEU A 126 3.87 -14.79 0.42
C LEU A 126 3.38 -13.58 1.22
N VAL A 127 4.25 -12.61 1.41
CA VAL A 127 3.93 -11.30 1.97
C VAL A 127 3.82 -10.30 0.82
N VAL A 128 2.72 -9.56 0.75
CA VAL A 128 2.50 -8.57 -0.31
C VAL A 128 2.41 -7.18 0.28
N HIS A 129 3.25 -6.26 -0.20
CA HIS A 129 3.32 -4.90 0.31
C HIS A 129 2.17 -4.00 -0.18
N ALA A 130 1.87 -2.95 0.58
CA ALA A 130 0.88 -1.93 0.24
C ALA A 130 1.39 -0.99 -0.88
N LEU A 131 0.54 -0.04 -1.32
CA LEU A 131 0.75 0.87 -2.46
C LEU A 131 2.17 1.43 -2.55
N THR A 132 2.70 1.96 -1.47
CA THR A 132 4.03 2.60 -1.44
C THR A 132 5.09 1.82 -0.66
N GLY A 133 4.82 0.54 -0.37
CA GLY A 133 5.76 -0.38 0.27
C GLY A 133 6.84 -0.91 -0.67
N SER A 134 7.64 -1.83 -0.18
CA SER A 134 8.70 -2.51 -0.93
C SER A 134 8.82 -3.97 -0.54
N ALA A 135 9.62 -4.74 -1.29
CA ALA A 135 9.93 -6.14 -0.98
C ALA A 135 10.68 -6.34 0.35
N ASP A 136 11.15 -5.26 0.98
CA ASP A 136 11.90 -5.30 2.23
C ASP A 136 10.98 -5.40 3.46
N ALA A 137 10.08 -6.38 3.48
CA ALA A 137 9.15 -6.56 4.58
C ALA A 137 9.86 -6.89 5.90
N ALA A 138 10.78 -7.85 5.88
CA ALA A 138 11.52 -8.31 7.06
C ALA A 138 12.61 -7.33 7.52
N GLY A 139 13.12 -6.46 6.64
CA GLY A 139 14.14 -5.47 7.00
C GLY A 139 13.55 -4.10 7.33
N ASP A 140 12.26 -3.88 7.06
CA ASP A 140 11.62 -2.56 7.15
C ASP A 140 10.24 -2.62 7.82
N TRP A 141 9.17 -2.63 7.05
CA TRP A 141 7.82 -2.29 7.50
C TRP A 141 7.11 -3.37 8.34
N TRP A 142 7.53 -4.63 8.27
CA TRP A 142 7.08 -5.74 9.12
C TRP A 142 8.24 -6.47 9.83
N ALA A 143 9.38 -5.80 10.01
CA ALA A 143 10.52 -6.36 10.74
C ALA A 143 10.14 -6.96 12.11
N PRO A 144 9.20 -6.42 12.90
CA PRO A 144 8.80 -7.05 14.17
C PRO A 144 7.93 -8.30 14.02
N LEU A 145 7.39 -8.58 12.84
CA LEU A 145 6.54 -9.74 12.58
C LEU A 145 7.30 -10.90 11.91
N ILE A 146 8.44 -10.60 11.25
CA ILE A 146 9.19 -11.54 10.41
C ILE A 146 10.59 -11.76 10.98
N GLY A 147 10.91 -12.95 11.41
CA GLY A 147 12.22 -13.30 11.95
C GLY A 147 12.19 -14.59 12.74
N PRO A 148 13.35 -15.05 13.26
CA PRO A 148 13.42 -16.22 14.13
C PRO A 148 12.53 -16.05 15.36
N GLY A 149 11.62 -16.99 15.57
CA GLY A 149 10.69 -16.97 16.70
C GLY A 149 9.57 -15.93 16.65
N GLN A 150 9.50 -15.10 15.60
CA GLN A 150 8.39 -14.18 15.36
C GLN A 150 7.15 -14.92 14.84
N VAL A 151 6.02 -14.22 14.65
CA VAL A 151 4.79 -14.87 14.16
C VAL A 151 4.97 -15.44 12.73
N LEU A 152 5.68 -14.74 11.86
CA LEU A 152 6.16 -15.25 10.58
C LEU A 152 7.59 -15.77 10.79
N ASP A 153 7.66 -16.93 11.41
CA ASP A 153 8.88 -17.52 11.95
C ASP A 153 9.80 -18.03 10.83
N THR A 154 10.92 -17.37 10.64
CA THR A 154 11.89 -17.72 9.61
C THR A 154 12.65 -19.03 9.88
N ASP A 155 12.58 -19.57 11.10
CA ASP A 155 13.08 -20.92 11.40
C ASP A 155 12.15 -22.03 10.89
N LYS A 156 10.89 -21.69 10.57
CA LYS A 156 9.85 -22.62 10.12
C LYS A 156 9.40 -22.39 8.69
N PHE A 157 9.38 -21.15 8.26
CA PHE A 157 8.82 -20.72 6.97
C PHE A 157 9.86 -20.00 6.13
N GLY A 158 9.76 -20.15 4.81
CA GLY A 158 10.40 -19.24 3.85
C GLY A 158 9.44 -18.09 3.55
N ILE A 159 9.87 -16.86 3.82
CA ILE A 159 9.09 -15.66 3.62
C ILE A 159 9.51 -14.99 2.31
N ILE A 160 8.58 -14.80 1.40
CA ILE A 160 8.83 -14.17 0.11
C ILE A 160 8.03 -12.89 0.02
N CYS A 161 8.68 -11.79 -0.33
CA CYS A 161 8.04 -10.53 -0.66
C CYS A 161 8.61 -10.01 -1.99
N MET A 162 7.73 -9.82 -2.99
CA MET A 162 8.09 -9.26 -4.30
C MET A 162 7.60 -7.83 -4.40
N ASN A 163 8.41 -6.95 -4.97
CA ASN A 163 7.95 -5.62 -5.36
C ASN A 163 6.85 -5.73 -6.42
N LEU A 164 5.74 -5.01 -6.22
CA LEU A 164 4.61 -5.03 -7.14
C LEU A 164 5.02 -4.62 -8.56
N LEU A 165 4.39 -5.21 -9.55
CA LEU A 165 4.52 -4.85 -10.96
C LEU A 165 4.09 -3.38 -11.15
N GLY A 166 4.93 -2.59 -11.78
CA GLY A 166 4.70 -1.15 -11.90
C GLY A 166 5.24 -0.33 -10.73
N SER A 167 5.81 -0.95 -9.67
CA SER A 167 6.45 -0.24 -8.56
C SER A 167 7.86 0.25 -8.94
N ARG A 168 8.46 1.06 -8.04
CA ARG A 168 9.76 1.69 -8.31
C ARG A 168 10.97 0.83 -7.95
N TYR A 169 10.82 -0.20 -7.14
CA TYR A 169 11.93 -0.84 -6.43
C TYR A 169 12.48 -2.09 -7.15
N GLY A 170 12.66 -2.01 -8.48
CA GLY A 170 13.40 -3.01 -9.26
C GLY A 170 12.55 -4.04 -9.99
N THR A 171 11.27 -4.21 -9.66
CA THR A 171 10.32 -4.92 -10.53
C THR A 171 9.96 -4.04 -11.73
N SER A 172 9.70 -4.64 -12.89
CA SER A 172 9.33 -3.91 -14.11
C SER A 172 8.23 -2.90 -13.84
N GLY A 173 8.43 -1.67 -14.26
CA GLY A 173 7.54 -0.53 -14.02
C GLY A 173 7.84 0.65 -14.95
N PRO A 174 7.20 1.80 -14.77
CA PRO A 174 7.39 2.99 -15.59
C PRO A 174 8.84 3.43 -15.72
N ILE A 175 9.64 3.32 -14.67
CA ILE A 175 11.07 3.68 -14.70
C ILE A 175 11.96 2.64 -15.40
N SER A 176 11.45 1.45 -15.67
CA SER A 176 12.21 0.40 -16.35
C SER A 176 12.45 0.76 -17.80
N ARG A 177 13.60 0.30 -18.33
CA ARG A 177 13.97 0.50 -19.73
C ARG A 177 13.05 -0.32 -20.64
N ASN A 178 12.39 0.35 -21.56
CA ASN A 178 11.67 -0.30 -22.64
C ASN A 178 12.70 -0.81 -23.68
N VAL A 179 12.75 -2.12 -23.89
CA VAL A 179 13.73 -2.77 -24.77
C VAL A 179 13.59 -2.35 -26.24
N VAL A 180 12.39 -1.92 -26.67
CA VAL A 180 12.12 -1.47 -28.03
C VAL A 180 12.65 -0.03 -28.27
N THR A 181 12.42 0.86 -27.32
CA THR A 181 12.78 2.28 -27.47
C THR A 181 14.14 2.63 -26.87
N GLY A 182 14.66 1.77 -25.99
CA GLY A 182 15.87 2.02 -25.22
C GLY A 182 15.73 3.07 -24.10
N LYS A 183 14.53 3.65 -23.91
CA LYS A 183 14.22 4.69 -22.91
C LYS A 183 13.33 4.11 -21.81
N PRO A 184 13.19 4.75 -20.64
CA PRO A 184 12.18 4.37 -19.66
C PRO A 184 10.78 4.34 -20.30
N TYR A 185 9.92 3.43 -19.82
CA TYR A 185 8.54 3.36 -20.27
C TYR A 185 7.80 4.67 -19.98
N GLY A 186 8.00 5.23 -18.78
CA GLY A 186 7.26 6.40 -18.34
C GLY A 186 5.76 6.16 -18.45
N ARG A 187 5.05 7.14 -18.95
CA ARG A 187 3.60 7.12 -19.18
C ARG A 187 3.12 6.04 -20.19
N ALA A 188 4.03 5.50 -20.98
CA ALA A 188 3.74 4.41 -21.92
C ALA A 188 3.78 3.03 -21.28
N PHE A 189 4.07 2.92 -19.97
CA PHE A 189 3.95 1.67 -19.25
C PHE A 189 2.49 1.20 -19.31
N PRO A 190 2.21 -0.06 -19.68
CA PRO A 190 0.84 -0.51 -19.86
C PRO A 190 0.10 -0.51 -18.50
N ARG A 191 -1.21 -0.25 -18.55
CA ARG A 191 -2.06 -0.37 -17.36
C ARG A 191 -2.05 -1.81 -16.87
N VAL A 192 -1.81 -1.97 -15.59
CA VAL A 192 -1.83 -3.25 -14.89
C VAL A 192 -3.05 -3.33 -13.97
N THR A 193 -3.52 -4.54 -13.71
CA THR A 193 -4.64 -4.81 -12.81
C THR A 193 -4.17 -5.53 -11.55
N VAL A 194 -5.02 -5.65 -10.53
CA VAL A 194 -4.71 -6.48 -9.35
C VAL A 194 -4.52 -7.95 -9.76
N ARG A 195 -5.21 -8.43 -10.81
CA ARG A 195 -4.96 -9.78 -11.37
C ARG A 195 -3.59 -9.90 -12.03
N ASP A 196 -3.15 -8.86 -12.74
CA ASP A 196 -1.80 -8.86 -13.30
C ASP A 196 -0.73 -8.88 -12.20
N GLN A 197 -0.98 -8.19 -11.07
CA GLN A 197 -0.12 -8.30 -9.89
C GLN A 197 -0.05 -9.75 -9.39
N ALA A 198 -1.19 -10.40 -9.22
CA ALA A 198 -1.26 -11.79 -8.77
C ALA A 198 -0.55 -12.76 -9.73
N ARG A 199 -0.75 -12.58 -11.04
CA ARG A 199 -0.09 -13.39 -12.08
C ARG A 199 1.43 -13.16 -12.10
N ALA A 200 1.89 -11.93 -11.85
CA ALA A 200 3.31 -11.63 -11.73
C ALA A 200 3.93 -12.29 -10.49
N GLN A 201 3.21 -12.31 -9.35
CA GLN A 201 3.63 -13.06 -8.16
C GLN A 201 3.77 -14.57 -8.49
N TRP A 202 2.78 -15.17 -9.12
CA TRP A 202 2.85 -16.57 -9.52
C TRP A 202 3.97 -16.83 -10.53
N ARG A 203 4.22 -15.91 -11.45
CA ARG A 203 5.33 -16.05 -12.40
C ARG A 203 6.70 -16.11 -11.68
N LEU A 204 6.87 -15.32 -10.60
CA LEU A 204 8.05 -15.43 -9.75
C LEU A 204 8.08 -16.74 -8.99
N LEU A 205 6.97 -17.13 -8.34
CA LEU A 205 6.88 -18.36 -7.55
C LEU A 205 7.20 -19.60 -8.40
N ASP A 206 6.66 -19.67 -9.63
CA ASP A 206 6.99 -20.73 -10.60
C ASP A 206 8.48 -20.77 -10.93
N ALA A 207 9.08 -19.60 -11.17
CA ALA A 207 10.49 -19.52 -11.47
C ALA A 207 11.40 -19.89 -10.28
N LEU A 208 10.85 -19.84 -9.06
CA LEU A 208 11.49 -20.30 -7.84
C LEU A 208 11.17 -21.76 -7.50
N GLY A 209 10.33 -22.45 -8.29
CA GLY A 209 9.92 -23.83 -8.01
C GLY A 209 8.89 -23.96 -6.88
N ILE A 210 8.15 -22.89 -6.56
CA ILE A 210 7.16 -22.85 -5.49
C ILE A 210 5.78 -23.09 -6.09
N GLY A 211 5.24 -24.29 -5.86
CA GLY A 211 3.90 -24.66 -6.30
C GLY A 211 2.82 -24.41 -5.25
N LYS A 212 3.20 -24.33 -3.95
CA LYS A 212 2.25 -24.18 -2.82
C LYS A 212 2.70 -23.16 -1.81
N LEU A 213 1.71 -22.45 -1.23
CA LEU A 213 1.91 -21.49 -0.16
C LEU A 213 1.14 -21.90 1.09
N ALA A 214 1.78 -21.82 2.24
CA ALA A 214 1.14 -21.97 3.54
C ALA A 214 0.19 -20.79 3.82
N LEU A 215 0.59 -19.58 3.39
CA LEU A 215 -0.13 -18.34 3.63
C LEU A 215 0.18 -17.33 2.52
N ALA A 216 -0.84 -16.58 2.09
CA ALA A 216 -0.68 -15.31 1.40
C ALA A 216 -1.26 -14.20 2.29
N VAL A 217 -0.49 -13.16 2.58
CA VAL A 217 -0.88 -12.08 3.50
C VAL A 217 -0.40 -10.73 3.00
N GLY A 218 -1.22 -9.71 3.21
CA GLY A 218 -0.87 -8.32 2.88
C GLY A 218 -1.90 -7.32 3.37
N GLY A 219 -1.49 -6.06 3.48
CA GLY A 219 -2.37 -4.96 3.87
C GLY A 219 -2.75 -4.08 2.67
N SER A 220 -3.99 -3.54 2.67
CA SER A 220 -4.45 -2.62 1.63
C SER A 220 -4.35 -3.24 0.23
N LEU A 221 -3.72 -2.58 -0.74
CA LEU A 221 -3.43 -3.16 -2.07
C LEU A 221 -2.77 -4.54 -1.96
N GLY A 222 -1.87 -4.76 -0.98
CA GLY A 222 -1.26 -6.07 -0.75
C GLY A 222 -2.27 -7.15 -0.37
N GLY A 223 -3.31 -6.80 0.39
CA GLY A 223 -4.41 -7.71 0.73
C GLY A 223 -5.29 -8.03 -0.48
N MET A 224 -5.55 -7.04 -1.33
CA MET A 224 -6.25 -7.23 -2.60
C MET A 224 -5.50 -8.21 -3.53
N VAL A 225 -4.18 -8.03 -3.63
CA VAL A 225 -3.32 -8.94 -4.41
C VAL A 225 -3.28 -10.33 -3.79
N ALA A 226 -3.20 -10.46 -2.46
CA ALA A 226 -3.22 -11.77 -1.81
C ALA A 226 -4.50 -12.56 -2.10
N LEU A 227 -5.67 -11.89 -2.12
CA LEU A 227 -6.94 -12.49 -2.55
C LEU A 227 -6.88 -12.98 -4.00
N GLU A 228 -6.40 -12.14 -4.92
CA GLU A 228 -6.30 -12.52 -6.33
C GLU A 228 -5.25 -13.61 -6.57
N VAL A 229 -4.15 -13.64 -5.80
CA VAL A 229 -3.16 -14.73 -5.86
C VAL A 229 -3.82 -16.07 -5.54
N ALA A 230 -4.68 -16.13 -4.52
CA ALA A 230 -5.43 -17.35 -4.21
C ALA A 230 -6.44 -17.72 -5.31
N LEU A 231 -7.14 -16.73 -5.87
CA LEU A 231 -8.16 -16.93 -6.91
C LEU A 231 -7.59 -17.29 -8.29
N GLU A 232 -6.36 -16.89 -8.59
CA GLU A 232 -5.69 -17.29 -9.84
C GLU A 232 -5.28 -18.78 -9.82
N ARG A 233 -4.97 -19.34 -8.63
CA ARG A 233 -4.63 -20.77 -8.47
C ARG A 233 -5.32 -21.37 -7.23
N PRO A 234 -6.61 -21.66 -7.30
CA PRO A 234 -7.32 -22.33 -6.21
C PRO A 234 -6.68 -23.69 -5.89
N GLY A 235 -6.46 -23.95 -4.59
CA GLY A 235 -5.82 -25.17 -4.09
C GLY A 235 -4.31 -25.09 -3.87
N GLU A 236 -3.66 -24.05 -4.39
CA GLU A 236 -2.21 -23.85 -4.16
C GLU A 236 -1.90 -23.00 -2.92
N ILE A 237 -2.92 -22.45 -2.25
CA ILE A 237 -2.76 -21.63 -1.06
C ILE A 237 -3.66 -22.17 0.06
N SER A 238 -3.08 -22.47 1.20
CA SER A 238 -3.83 -23.01 2.35
C SER A 238 -4.61 -21.93 3.08
N ARG A 239 -4.05 -20.70 3.20
CA ARG A 239 -4.60 -19.60 3.99
C ARG A 239 -4.40 -18.27 3.29
N VAL A 240 -5.39 -17.38 3.41
CA VAL A 240 -5.30 -16.00 2.91
C VAL A 240 -5.70 -15.04 4.01
N VAL A 241 -4.88 -14.02 4.25
CA VAL A 241 -5.14 -12.99 5.27
C VAL A 241 -5.07 -11.60 4.62
N PRO A 242 -6.15 -11.13 3.99
CA PRO A 242 -6.26 -9.74 3.54
C PRO A 242 -6.54 -8.82 4.73
N ILE A 243 -5.71 -7.80 4.92
CA ILE A 243 -5.83 -6.82 6.00
C ILE A 243 -6.26 -5.48 5.38
N ALA A 244 -7.31 -4.86 5.92
CA ALA A 244 -7.86 -3.62 5.38
C ALA A 244 -8.03 -3.69 3.85
N ALA A 245 -8.61 -4.79 3.36
CA ALA A 245 -8.81 -5.05 1.95
C ALA A 245 -10.18 -5.73 1.74
N PRO A 246 -11.12 -5.06 1.06
CA PRO A 246 -12.46 -5.60 0.78
C PRO A 246 -12.44 -6.58 -0.41
N SER A 247 -13.58 -7.22 -0.71
CA SER A 247 -13.72 -8.06 -1.91
C SER A 247 -13.74 -7.25 -3.22
N ARG A 248 -14.06 -5.97 -3.16
CA ARG A 248 -14.00 -5.00 -4.26
C ARG A 248 -13.76 -3.61 -3.72
N ILE A 249 -13.13 -2.76 -4.52
CA ILE A 249 -12.92 -1.37 -4.15
C ILE A 249 -14.25 -0.61 -4.06
N GLY A 250 -14.41 0.22 -3.01
CA GLY A 250 -15.58 1.06 -2.81
C GLY A 250 -15.56 2.30 -3.71
N GLN A 251 -16.75 2.81 -4.09
CA GLN A 251 -16.86 3.96 -5.00
C GLN A 251 -16.26 5.25 -4.43
N LEU A 252 -16.28 5.43 -3.11
CA LEU A 252 -15.65 6.59 -2.47
C LEU A 252 -14.12 6.55 -2.60
N ALA A 253 -13.52 5.37 -2.44
CA ALA A 253 -12.09 5.18 -2.66
C ALA A 253 -11.70 5.47 -4.12
N VAL A 254 -12.47 4.94 -5.10
CA VAL A 254 -12.30 5.28 -6.52
C VAL A 254 -12.42 6.79 -6.76
N GLY A 255 -13.34 7.47 -6.07
CA GLY A 255 -13.48 8.93 -6.15
C GLY A 255 -12.23 9.67 -5.66
N TRP A 256 -11.66 9.27 -4.53
CA TRP A 256 -10.40 9.82 -4.02
C TRP A 256 -9.22 9.53 -4.95
N ASP A 257 -9.14 8.32 -5.47
CA ASP A 257 -8.11 7.91 -6.41
C ASP A 257 -8.18 8.70 -7.71
N ASN A 258 -9.39 8.91 -8.25
CA ASN A 258 -9.58 9.77 -9.43
C ASN A 258 -9.10 11.21 -9.18
N ILE A 259 -9.38 11.80 -8.02
CA ILE A 259 -8.89 13.15 -7.69
C ILE A 259 -7.35 13.17 -7.65
N GLN A 260 -6.72 12.15 -7.03
CA GLN A 260 -5.27 12.01 -7.00
C GLN A 260 -4.68 11.91 -8.41
N LEU A 261 -5.27 11.09 -9.27
CA LEU A 261 -4.84 10.93 -10.67
C LEU A 261 -5.01 12.22 -11.47
N GLU A 262 -6.10 12.96 -11.28
CA GLU A 262 -6.29 14.25 -11.94
C GLU A 262 -5.28 15.29 -11.48
N LEU A 263 -4.93 15.34 -10.20
CA LEU A 263 -3.88 16.23 -9.68
C LEU A 263 -2.54 15.93 -10.36
N ILE A 264 -2.16 14.66 -10.45
CA ILE A 264 -0.94 14.22 -11.12
C ILE A 264 -0.98 14.54 -12.62
N ASP A 265 -2.12 14.31 -13.29
CA ASP A 265 -2.26 14.55 -14.73
C ASP A 265 -2.14 16.04 -15.10
N ARG A 266 -2.60 16.92 -14.22
CA ARG A 266 -2.57 18.38 -14.46
C ARG A 266 -1.26 19.03 -14.03
N LEU A 267 -0.59 18.53 -12.98
CA LEU A 267 0.49 19.22 -12.29
C LEU A 267 1.81 18.43 -12.23
N GLY A 268 1.84 17.18 -12.72
CA GLY A 268 3.03 16.33 -12.68
C GLY A 268 3.49 16.04 -11.24
N MET A 269 4.76 16.28 -10.94
CA MET A 269 5.34 16.03 -9.62
C MET A 269 4.70 16.85 -8.50
N ASP A 270 4.32 18.10 -8.77
CA ASP A 270 3.57 18.93 -7.79
C ASP A 270 2.20 18.30 -7.50
N GLY A 271 1.57 17.72 -8.55
CA GLY A 271 0.34 16.96 -8.42
C GLY A 271 0.52 15.69 -7.58
N LEU A 272 1.65 15.02 -7.67
CA LEU A 272 1.98 13.86 -6.82
C LEU A 272 2.13 14.27 -5.35
N GLU A 273 2.73 15.43 -5.06
CA GLU A 273 2.78 15.97 -3.69
C GLU A 273 1.37 16.17 -3.14
N LEU A 274 0.48 16.83 -3.89
CA LEU A 274 -0.91 17.07 -3.49
C LEU A 274 -1.72 15.77 -3.39
N ALA A 275 -1.54 14.85 -4.33
CA ALA A 275 -2.16 13.52 -4.28
C ALA A 275 -1.79 12.77 -2.99
N ARG A 276 -0.52 12.84 -2.57
CA ARG A 276 -0.09 12.25 -1.31
C ARG A 276 -0.71 12.94 -0.10
N GLN A 277 -0.85 14.25 -0.09
CA GLN A 277 -1.54 14.97 0.97
C GLN A 277 -2.98 14.49 1.11
N LEU A 278 -3.71 14.38 0.00
CA LEU A 278 -5.06 13.82 -0.02
C LEU A 278 -5.08 12.36 0.49
N ALA A 279 -4.17 11.51 0.01
CA ALA A 279 -4.09 10.12 0.45
C ALA A 279 -3.87 10.00 1.97
N ILE A 280 -3.00 10.81 2.55
CA ILE A 280 -2.75 10.81 4.00
C ILE A 280 -4.02 11.14 4.80
N THR A 281 -4.90 12.00 4.30
CA THR A 281 -6.18 12.29 4.99
C THR A 281 -7.13 11.09 5.00
N THR A 282 -6.96 10.13 4.10
CA THR A 282 -7.75 8.89 4.07
C THR A 282 -7.09 7.73 4.84
N TYR A 283 -5.79 7.83 5.14
CA TYR A 283 -5.04 6.78 5.84
C TYR A 283 -5.11 6.90 7.36
N ARG A 284 -5.51 8.06 7.89
CA ARG A 284 -5.60 8.31 9.31
C ARG A 284 -7.03 8.53 9.74
N SER A 285 -7.36 8.12 10.96
CA SER A 285 -8.66 8.41 11.53
C SER A 285 -8.80 9.87 11.94
N GLU A 286 -10.03 10.36 12.02
CA GLU A 286 -10.34 11.66 12.58
C GLU A 286 -9.77 11.83 14.00
N ILE A 287 -9.88 10.78 14.82
CA ILE A 287 -9.38 10.76 16.20
C ILE A 287 -7.85 10.97 16.24
N ASP A 288 -7.09 10.31 15.36
CA ASP A 288 -5.61 10.49 15.29
C ASP A 288 -5.27 11.94 14.90
N PHE A 289 -5.98 12.52 13.95
CA PHE A 289 -5.77 13.92 13.55
C PHE A 289 -6.10 14.90 14.68
N GLU A 290 -7.24 14.74 15.34
CA GLU A 290 -7.64 15.60 16.46
C GLU A 290 -6.65 15.50 17.64
N GLN A 291 -6.26 14.28 18.04
CA GLN A 291 -5.29 14.09 19.12
C GLN A 291 -3.94 14.73 18.82
N ARG A 292 -3.52 14.73 17.56
CA ARG A 292 -2.19 15.24 17.17
C ARG A 292 -2.17 16.74 16.89
N PHE A 293 -3.23 17.28 16.32
CA PHE A 293 -3.18 18.62 15.72
C PHE A 293 -4.21 19.62 16.27
N ALA A 294 -5.21 19.19 17.05
CA ALA A 294 -6.21 20.11 17.57
C ALA A 294 -5.58 21.30 18.32
N GLY A 295 -5.88 22.51 17.88
CA GLY A 295 -5.38 23.75 18.47
C GLY A 295 -3.88 24.01 18.29
N ARG A 296 -3.15 23.20 17.51
CA ARG A 296 -1.72 23.40 17.25
C ARG A 296 -1.49 24.26 16.02
N VAL A 297 -0.63 25.24 16.15
CA VAL A 297 -0.22 26.13 15.05
C VAL A 297 1.30 26.30 15.05
N GLU A 298 1.85 26.52 13.87
CA GLU A 298 3.25 26.88 13.67
C GLU A 298 3.52 28.33 14.10
N ALA A 299 4.78 28.75 14.11
CA ALA A 299 5.18 30.09 14.52
C ALA A 299 4.58 31.22 13.66
N ASP A 300 4.25 30.93 12.40
CA ASP A 300 3.60 31.84 11.45
C ASP A 300 2.06 31.83 11.52
N GLY A 301 1.47 31.02 12.41
CA GLY A 301 0.02 30.85 12.56
C GLY A 301 -0.59 29.79 11.65
N THR A 302 0.19 29.09 10.83
CA THR A 302 -0.29 27.99 9.99
C THR A 302 -0.71 26.81 10.89
N PRO A 303 -1.91 26.19 10.68
CA PRO A 303 -2.27 24.96 11.42
C PRO A 303 -1.24 23.86 11.20
N SER A 304 -0.77 23.20 12.27
CA SER A 304 0.30 22.19 12.17
C SER A 304 -0.07 20.99 11.31
N ILE A 305 -1.36 20.69 11.12
CA ILE A 305 -1.82 19.66 10.17
C ILE A 305 -1.40 19.99 8.73
N VAL A 306 -1.41 21.27 8.34
CA VAL A 306 -1.00 21.71 6.99
C VAL A 306 0.47 21.43 6.76
N SER A 307 1.31 21.82 7.72
CA SER A 307 2.76 21.56 7.68
C SER A 307 3.07 20.07 7.64
N TYR A 308 2.32 19.25 8.38
CA TYR A 308 2.44 17.80 8.35
C TYR A 308 2.08 17.21 6.97
N LEU A 309 0.97 17.63 6.37
CA LEU A 309 0.56 17.13 5.04
C LEU A 309 1.58 17.51 3.96
N HIS A 310 2.09 18.74 3.96
CA HIS A 310 3.17 19.15 3.06
C HIS A 310 4.45 18.31 3.26
N HIS A 311 4.83 18.06 4.52
CA HIS A 311 5.97 17.19 4.80
C HIS A 311 5.77 15.79 4.21
N GLN A 312 4.61 15.19 4.40
CA GLN A 312 4.29 13.85 3.89
C GLN A 312 4.25 13.82 2.35
N GLY A 313 3.76 14.88 1.72
CA GLY A 313 3.79 15.04 0.27
C GLY A 313 5.22 15.05 -0.26
N ARG A 314 6.06 15.98 0.21
CA ARG A 314 7.48 16.07 -0.19
C ARG A 314 8.26 14.78 0.06
N LYS A 315 8.04 14.13 1.20
CA LYS A 315 8.68 12.85 1.53
C LYS A 315 8.37 11.72 0.51
N LEU A 316 7.19 11.74 -0.10
CA LEU A 316 6.88 10.78 -1.16
C LEU A 316 7.70 11.06 -2.41
N LEU A 317 7.92 12.32 -2.79
CA LEU A 317 8.68 12.69 -3.98
C LEU A 317 10.14 12.20 -3.95
N GLU A 318 10.71 12.01 -2.76
CA GLU A 318 12.07 11.47 -2.58
C GLU A 318 12.19 10.02 -3.10
N ARG A 319 11.08 9.27 -3.15
CA ARG A 319 11.07 7.83 -3.41
C ARG A 319 10.05 7.36 -4.44
N PHE A 320 9.21 8.24 -4.97
CA PHE A 320 8.21 7.91 -5.98
C PHE A 320 8.21 8.93 -7.12
N ASP A 321 7.86 8.47 -8.29
CA ASP A 321 7.55 9.28 -9.46
C ASP A 321 6.06 9.17 -9.80
N GLU A 322 5.57 10.10 -10.62
CA GLU A 322 4.16 10.22 -10.97
C GLU A 322 3.61 9.02 -11.74
N ASP A 323 4.39 8.44 -12.65
CA ASP A 323 3.94 7.33 -13.48
C ASP A 323 3.87 6.02 -12.70
N THR A 324 4.81 5.81 -11.77
CA THR A 324 4.78 4.69 -10.83
C THR A 324 3.56 4.77 -9.91
N TYR A 325 3.30 5.94 -9.31
CA TYR A 325 2.15 6.13 -8.43
C TYR A 325 0.83 5.91 -9.17
N ARG A 326 0.69 6.54 -10.34
CA ARG A 326 -0.47 6.37 -11.24
C ARG A 326 -0.71 4.91 -11.60
N THR A 327 0.33 4.17 -11.94
CA THR A 327 0.24 2.76 -12.33
C THR A 327 -0.35 1.91 -11.20
N LEU A 328 0.10 2.11 -9.98
CA LEU A 328 -0.36 1.34 -8.83
C LEU A 328 -1.76 1.74 -8.36
N VAL A 329 -2.13 3.03 -8.43
CA VAL A 329 -3.50 3.49 -8.15
C VAL A 329 -4.47 2.90 -9.18
N TRP A 330 -4.15 2.93 -10.48
CA TRP A 330 -4.97 2.28 -11.50
C TRP A 330 -5.13 0.78 -11.28
N ALA A 331 -4.08 0.09 -10.81
CA ALA A 331 -4.21 -1.32 -10.48
C ALA A 331 -5.24 -1.52 -9.36
N MET A 332 -5.16 -0.71 -8.30
CA MET A 332 -6.04 -0.76 -7.14
C MET A 332 -7.51 -0.54 -7.52
N ASP A 333 -7.80 0.42 -8.41
CA ASP A 333 -9.14 0.70 -8.93
C ASP A 333 -9.78 -0.48 -9.68
N THR A 334 -8.98 -1.44 -10.15
CA THR A 334 -9.49 -2.64 -10.85
C THR A 334 -9.93 -3.74 -9.90
N HIS A 335 -9.76 -3.56 -8.58
CA HIS A 335 -10.02 -4.62 -7.61
C HIS A 335 -11.49 -4.97 -7.49
N ASP A 336 -11.82 -6.17 -7.93
CA ASP A 336 -13.09 -6.86 -7.74
C ASP A 336 -12.87 -8.36 -7.97
N ILE A 337 -12.89 -9.13 -6.87
CA ILE A 337 -12.67 -10.59 -6.93
C ILE A 337 -13.78 -11.31 -7.68
N GLY A 338 -14.95 -10.71 -7.77
CA GLY A 338 -16.11 -11.27 -8.46
C GLY A 338 -16.16 -11.00 -9.96
N ARG A 339 -15.35 -10.05 -10.47
CA ARG A 339 -15.34 -9.65 -11.87
C ARG A 339 -14.97 -10.83 -12.76
N ASP A 340 -15.82 -11.14 -13.74
CA ASP A 340 -15.70 -12.28 -14.67
C ASP A 340 -15.68 -13.67 -13.99
N ARG A 341 -16.09 -13.75 -12.71
CA ARG A 341 -16.17 -15.02 -11.96
C ARG A 341 -17.57 -15.33 -11.42
N GLY A 342 -18.59 -14.56 -11.85
CA GLY A 342 -19.97 -14.73 -11.40
C GLY A 342 -20.29 -14.10 -10.05
N GLY A 343 -19.49 -13.07 -9.64
CA GLY A 343 -19.63 -12.36 -8.38
C GLY A 343 -18.75 -12.93 -7.26
N ALA A 344 -18.65 -12.18 -6.14
CA ALA A 344 -17.74 -12.50 -5.04
C ALA A 344 -18.02 -13.88 -4.41
N VAL A 345 -19.29 -14.24 -4.19
CA VAL A 345 -19.68 -15.55 -3.63
C VAL A 345 -19.23 -16.70 -4.55
N ALA A 346 -19.39 -16.56 -5.87
CA ALA A 346 -18.95 -17.59 -6.82
C ALA A 346 -17.43 -17.72 -6.86
N ALA A 347 -16.69 -16.60 -6.80
CA ALA A 347 -15.25 -16.59 -6.71
C ALA A 347 -14.75 -17.30 -5.43
N LEU A 348 -15.32 -16.95 -4.28
CA LEU A 348 -14.94 -17.52 -2.98
C LEU A 348 -15.32 -19.00 -2.87
N ARG A 349 -16.43 -19.43 -3.50
CA ARG A 349 -16.80 -20.85 -3.57
C ARG A 349 -15.73 -21.70 -4.27
N ARG A 350 -15.00 -21.14 -5.24
CA ARG A 350 -13.88 -21.86 -5.87
C ARG A 350 -12.76 -22.11 -4.86
N LEU A 351 -12.47 -21.16 -3.94
CA LEU A 351 -11.48 -21.36 -2.88
C LEU A 351 -11.97 -22.37 -1.84
N ALA A 352 -13.24 -22.26 -1.44
CA ALA A 352 -13.86 -23.18 -0.49
C ALA A 352 -13.77 -24.65 -0.96
N ALA A 353 -13.96 -24.91 -2.27
CA ALA A 353 -13.88 -26.24 -2.86
C ALA A 353 -12.50 -26.91 -2.68
N TYR A 354 -11.45 -26.14 -2.44
CA TYR A 354 -10.08 -26.63 -2.21
C TYR A 354 -9.64 -26.50 -0.75
N GLY A 355 -10.54 -26.09 0.16
CA GLY A 355 -10.25 -25.99 1.58
C GLY A 355 -9.36 -24.80 1.96
N THR A 356 -9.23 -23.79 1.12
CA THR A 356 -8.52 -22.55 1.45
C THR A 356 -9.26 -21.82 2.57
N ARG A 357 -8.55 -21.42 3.62
CA ARG A 357 -9.11 -20.61 4.72
C ARG A 357 -8.95 -19.13 4.46
N LEU A 358 -9.91 -18.31 4.90
CA LEU A 358 -9.88 -16.86 4.78
C LEU A 358 -10.00 -16.18 6.15
N THR A 359 -9.04 -15.35 6.52
CA THR A 359 -9.16 -14.46 7.68
C THR A 359 -9.12 -13.01 7.20
N GLY A 360 -10.29 -12.36 7.09
CA GLY A 360 -10.39 -10.94 6.75
C GLY A 360 -10.15 -10.09 7.99
N VAL A 361 -9.24 -9.14 7.90
CA VAL A 361 -8.90 -8.24 9.00
C VAL A 361 -9.34 -6.83 8.69
N GLY A 362 -10.33 -6.31 9.45
CA GLY A 362 -10.75 -4.91 9.43
C GLY A 362 -9.90 -4.06 10.38
N ILE A 363 -9.94 -2.75 10.22
CA ILE A 363 -9.30 -1.80 11.13
C ILE A 363 -10.34 -0.79 11.61
N GLU A 364 -10.44 -0.63 12.93
CA GLU A 364 -11.32 0.36 13.54
C GLU A 364 -10.96 1.77 13.06
N GLY A 365 -11.99 2.54 12.67
CA GLY A 365 -11.76 3.91 12.18
C GLY A 365 -11.09 4.03 10.81
N ASP A 366 -10.90 2.94 10.08
CA ASP A 366 -10.45 2.98 8.69
C ASP A 366 -11.57 3.57 7.80
N ILE A 367 -11.32 4.75 7.23
CA ILE A 367 -12.27 5.43 6.34
C ILE A 367 -12.04 5.09 4.87
N LEU A 368 -10.86 4.54 4.53
CA LEU A 368 -10.54 4.15 3.16
C LEU A 368 -11.20 2.81 2.81
N TYR A 369 -11.04 1.80 3.67
CA TYR A 369 -11.66 0.48 3.53
C TYR A 369 -12.30 0.08 4.86
N GLY A 370 -13.50 0.60 5.10
CA GLY A 370 -14.23 0.42 6.36
C GLY A 370 -14.44 -1.04 6.75
N THR A 371 -14.53 -1.27 8.06
CA THR A 371 -14.72 -2.62 8.63
C THR A 371 -15.94 -3.35 8.08
N ASN A 372 -17.00 -2.63 7.73
CA ASN A 372 -18.20 -3.17 7.09
C ASN A 372 -17.88 -3.87 5.75
N GLN A 373 -17.00 -3.30 4.92
CA GLN A 373 -16.63 -3.88 3.62
C GLN A 373 -15.86 -5.19 3.79
N VAL A 374 -15.01 -5.28 4.81
CA VAL A 374 -14.29 -6.53 5.14
C VAL A 374 -15.26 -7.56 5.72
N ARG A 375 -16.21 -7.15 6.57
CA ARG A 375 -17.27 -8.04 7.09
C ARG A 375 -18.15 -8.59 5.97
N GLU A 376 -18.56 -7.76 5.02
CA GLU A 376 -19.32 -8.20 3.83
C GLU A 376 -18.57 -9.26 3.02
N MET A 377 -17.24 -9.13 2.89
CA MET A 377 -16.41 -10.15 2.24
C MET A 377 -16.44 -11.48 3.02
N ILE A 378 -16.35 -11.44 4.35
CA ILE A 378 -16.40 -12.66 5.19
C ILE A 378 -17.79 -13.28 5.17
N GLU A 379 -18.87 -12.49 5.16
CA GLU A 379 -20.23 -12.98 4.98
C GLU A 379 -20.38 -13.70 3.62
N ALA A 380 -19.85 -13.10 2.54
CA ALA A 380 -19.84 -13.72 1.22
C ALA A 380 -19.04 -15.05 1.20
N ALA A 381 -17.92 -15.12 1.93
CA ALA A 381 -17.10 -16.31 2.07
C ALA A 381 -17.84 -17.41 2.84
N THR A 382 -18.50 -17.05 3.92
CA THR A 382 -19.34 -17.97 4.71
C THR A 382 -20.50 -18.51 3.88
N ALA A 383 -21.19 -17.63 3.13
CA ALA A 383 -22.25 -18.02 2.19
C ALA A 383 -21.73 -18.91 1.05
N ALA A 384 -20.46 -18.80 0.71
CA ALA A 384 -19.79 -19.69 -0.27
C ALA A 384 -19.39 -21.06 0.33
N GLY A 385 -19.57 -21.28 1.62
CA GLY A 385 -19.16 -22.49 2.34
C GLY A 385 -17.67 -22.54 2.70
N MET A 386 -17.01 -21.39 2.76
CA MET A 386 -15.59 -21.27 3.09
C MET A 386 -15.37 -21.23 4.59
N ASP A 387 -14.28 -21.84 5.09
CA ASP A 387 -13.78 -21.62 6.45
C ASP A 387 -13.24 -20.17 6.50
N ALA A 388 -14.06 -19.29 7.05
CA ALA A 388 -13.80 -17.85 7.02
C ALA A 388 -14.00 -17.21 8.40
N ALA A 389 -13.08 -16.33 8.79
CA ALA A 389 -13.13 -15.60 10.05
C ALA A 389 -12.91 -14.09 9.82
N TYR A 390 -13.64 -13.28 10.58
CA TYR A 390 -13.38 -11.86 10.71
C TYR A 390 -12.53 -11.59 11.95
N ARG A 391 -11.55 -10.72 11.81
CA ARG A 391 -10.78 -10.14 12.92
C ARG A 391 -10.71 -8.62 12.77
N GLU A 392 -10.44 -7.92 13.85
CA GLU A 392 -10.38 -6.47 13.86
C GLU A 392 -9.14 -5.98 14.61
N ILE A 393 -8.47 -4.98 14.05
CA ILE A 393 -7.41 -4.22 14.72
C ILE A 393 -8.08 -3.00 15.34
N HIS A 394 -7.97 -2.85 16.65
CA HIS A 394 -8.45 -1.70 17.39
C HIS A 394 -7.34 -0.66 17.51
N SER A 395 -7.48 0.47 16.83
CA SER A 395 -6.47 1.53 16.81
C SER A 395 -7.06 2.86 16.37
N THR A 396 -6.52 3.95 16.92
CA THR A 396 -6.82 5.29 16.44
C THR A 396 -6.04 5.68 15.19
N LYS A 397 -5.15 4.81 14.69
CA LYS A 397 -4.28 5.12 13.54
C LYS A 397 -4.97 5.02 12.18
N GLY A 398 -6.23 4.52 12.13
CA GLY A 398 -6.95 4.31 10.90
C GLY A 398 -6.28 3.27 10.00
N HIS A 399 -6.37 3.45 8.69
CA HIS A 399 -5.86 2.50 7.68
C HIS A 399 -4.41 2.05 7.91
N ASP A 400 -3.53 2.94 8.38
CA ASP A 400 -2.11 2.65 8.62
C ASP A 400 -1.85 1.73 9.84
N ALA A 401 -2.89 1.35 10.61
CA ALA A 401 -2.71 0.53 11.83
C ALA A 401 -2.01 -0.81 11.55
N PHE A 402 -2.20 -1.44 10.40
CA PHE A 402 -1.51 -2.69 10.06
C PHE A 402 0.02 -2.54 9.92
N LEU A 403 0.53 -1.32 9.87
CA LEU A 403 1.96 -1.05 9.84
C LEU A 403 2.57 -0.83 11.23
N VAL A 404 1.73 -0.66 12.26
CA VAL A 404 2.21 -0.25 13.60
C VAL A 404 1.62 -1.05 14.76
N GLU A 405 0.46 -1.69 14.60
CA GLU A 405 -0.20 -2.50 15.65
C GLU A 405 0.27 -3.95 15.61
N TRP A 406 1.56 -4.15 15.78
CA TRP A 406 2.21 -5.45 15.57
C TRP A 406 1.81 -6.52 16.58
N ASP A 407 1.48 -6.16 17.83
CA ASP A 407 1.06 -7.10 18.85
C ASP A 407 -0.31 -7.72 18.50
N GLN A 408 -1.25 -6.89 18.01
CA GLN A 408 -2.54 -7.36 17.55
C GLN A 408 -2.39 -8.22 16.28
N LEU A 409 -1.55 -7.80 15.34
CA LEU A 409 -1.24 -8.58 14.15
C LEU A 409 -0.58 -9.93 14.50
N THR A 410 0.33 -9.95 15.47
CA THR A 410 0.94 -11.20 15.96
C THR A 410 -0.13 -12.16 16.45
N THR A 411 -1.10 -11.69 17.24
CA THR A 411 -2.21 -12.51 17.74
C THR A 411 -3.06 -13.03 16.58
N ILE A 412 -3.49 -12.17 15.67
CA ILE A 412 -4.34 -12.50 14.51
C ILE A 412 -3.65 -13.51 13.59
N LEU A 413 -2.38 -13.28 13.25
CA LEU A 413 -1.62 -14.16 12.37
C LEU A 413 -1.31 -15.51 13.03
N THR A 414 -1.08 -15.53 14.36
CA THR A 414 -0.91 -16.77 15.11
C THR A 414 -2.17 -17.62 15.03
N GLU A 415 -3.35 -17.03 15.15
CA GLU A 415 -4.62 -17.74 14.97
C GLU A 415 -4.82 -18.23 13.53
N ALA A 416 -4.53 -17.38 12.56
CA ALA A 416 -4.69 -17.70 11.16
C ALA A 416 -3.76 -18.84 10.70
N LEU A 417 -2.59 -19.00 11.31
CA LEU A 417 -1.61 -20.05 10.99
C LEU A 417 -1.94 -21.43 11.60
N LYS A 418 -2.85 -21.51 12.57
CA LYS A 418 -3.35 -22.78 13.11
C LYS A 418 -4.27 -23.48 12.12
#